data_4caeaee4b299938b0362019c72e1dc70
#
_entry.id   4caeaee4b299938b0362019c72e1dc70
#
_cell.length_a   1.000
_cell.length_b   1.000
_cell.length_c   1.000
_cell.angle_alpha   90.00
_cell.angle_beta   90.00
_cell.angle_gamma   90.00
#
_symmetry.space_group_name_H-M   'P 1'
#
loop_
_entity.id
_entity.type
_entity.pdbx_description
1 polymer ?
#
loop_
_entity_poly.entity_id
_entity_poly.type
_entity_poly.pdbx_seq_one_letter_code
_entity_poly.pdbx_strand_id
1 'polypeptide(L)'
;MPDRQLLLLRHAKAVPGDAGLADIDRPLAGRGENAAAAIGRYLAEHGLKPDLVLCSPARRTRQTWEIAARELPQTKTKFIDELYDFGDGSTLLDAIRRHGNDAQRLMLVTHNPATQALALALAGQAEKSLRRKMAEKYPTAGLALISFPTGNWAETAEGQGRLDRFVTPRELMAG
;
A
#
# COMPACT_ATOMS: atom_id res chain seq x y z
N MET A 1 -3.19 24.82 -1.56
CA MET A 1 -3.33 23.57 -0.78
C MET A 1 -2.48 22.48 -1.38
N PRO A 2 -1.75 21.72 -0.58
CA PRO A 2 -0.94 20.63 -1.13
C PRO A 2 -1.83 19.52 -1.71
N ASP A 3 -1.26 18.75 -2.63
CA ASP A 3 -1.93 17.60 -3.20
C ASP A 3 -2.15 16.55 -2.12
N ARG A 4 -3.23 15.78 -2.27
CA ARG A 4 -3.44 14.58 -1.46
C ARG A 4 -2.54 13.48 -1.99
N GLN A 5 -2.05 12.63 -1.11
CA GLN A 5 -1.17 11.51 -1.49
C GLN A 5 -1.73 10.19 -1.00
N LEU A 6 -1.63 9.18 -1.86
CA LEU A 6 -2.03 7.81 -1.56
C LEU A 6 -0.81 6.90 -1.65
N LEU A 7 -0.57 6.15 -0.59
CA LEU A 7 0.44 5.10 -0.56
C LEU A 7 -0.27 3.75 -0.65
N LEU A 8 0.06 2.96 -1.68
CA LEU A 8 -0.49 1.61 -1.85
C LEU A 8 0.60 0.60 -1.57
N LEU A 9 0.52 -0.06 -0.43
CA LEU A 9 1.50 -1.05 0.02
C LEU A 9 0.91 -2.45 -0.05
N ARG A 10 1.52 -3.31 -0.87
CA ARG A 10 1.20 -4.73 -0.83
C ARG A 10 1.91 -5.36 0.36
N HIS A 11 1.24 -6.27 1.09
CA HIS A 11 1.87 -6.95 2.22
C HIS A 11 3.22 -7.57 1.83
N ALA A 12 4.11 -7.72 2.81
CA ALA A 12 5.41 -8.34 2.63
C ALA A 12 5.29 -9.88 2.50
N LYS A 13 6.39 -10.53 2.18
CA LYS A 13 6.41 -11.98 1.93
C LYS A 13 5.88 -12.76 3.15
N ALA A 14 4.88 -13.59 2.89
CA ALA A 14 4.26 -14.43 3.91
C ALA A 14 4.71 -15.89 3.77
N VAL A 15 4.54 -16.67 4.84
CA VAL A 15 4.78 -18.12 4.76
C VAL A 15 3.81 -18.74 3.76
N PRO A 16 4.19 -19.89 3.12
CA PRO A 16 3.33 -20.53 2.14
C PRO A 16 1.97 -20.97 2.69
N GLY A 17 0.98 -21.08 1.78
CA GLY A 17 -0.37 -21.48 2.15
C GLY A 17 -0.53 -22.93 2.56
N ASP A 18 0.52 -23.78 2.40
CA ASP A 18 0.51 -25.19 2.78
C ASP A 18 1.00 -25.43 4.22
N ALA A 19 1.18 -24.38 5.01
CA ALA A 19 1.68 -24.46 6.38
C ALA A 19 0.62 -24.91 7.39
N GLY A 20 -0.56 -25.33 6.95
CA GLY A 20 -1.64 -25.79 7.83
C GLY A 20 -2.47 -24.72 8.47
N LEU A 21 -2.27 -23.46 8.09
CA LEU A 21 -3.01 -22.31 8.59
C LEU A 21 -4.08 -21.87 7.60
N ALA A 22 -5.16 -21.25 8.12
CA ALA A 22 -6.08 -20.54 7.25
C ALA A 22 -5.34 -19.39 6.57
N ASP A 23 -5.73 -19.04 5.34
CA ASP A 23 -5.05 -17.98 4.59
C ASP A 23 -4.92 -16.69 5.37
N ILE A 24 -5.98 -16.27 6.05
CA ILE A 24 -6.00 -15.02 6.81
C ILE A 24 -5.02 -15.02 7.98
N ASP A 25 -4.62 -16.19 8.45
CA ASP A 25 -3.74 -16.37 9.61
C ASP A 25 -2.27 -16.59 9.24
N ARG A 26 -1.93 -16.61 7.95
CA ARG A 26 -0.54 -16.80 7.52
C ARG A 26 0.33 -15.62 7.94
N PRO A 27 1.38 -15.83 8.74
CA PRO A 27 2.26 -14.75 9.15
C PRO A 27 3.30 -14.42 8.08
N LEU A 28 4.05 -13.35 8.29
CA LEU A 28 5.19 -13.04 7.44
C LEU A 28 6.29 -14.07 7.61
N ALA A 29 6.99 -14.35 6.51
CA ALA A 29 8.26 -15.05 6.54
C ALA A 29 9.36 -14.08 6.98
N GLY A 30 10.54 -14.61 7.36
CA GLY A 30 11.66 -13.77 7.78
C GLY A 30 12.06 -12.73 6.74
N ARG A 31 12.05 -13.11 5.45
CA ARG A 31 12.33 -12.18 4.35
C ARG A 31 11.29 -11.06 4.29
N GLY A 32 10.05 -11.39 4.61
CA GLY A 32 8.97 -10.41 4.64
C GLY A 32 9.14 -9.41 5.79
N GLU A 33 9.58 -9.87 6.95
CA GLU A 33 9.84 -8.98 8.07
C GLU A 33 10.94 -7.97 7.73
N ASN A 34 12.01 -8.43 7.08
CA ASN A 34 13.11 -7.55 6.64
C ASN A 34 12.63 -6.54 5.60
N ALA A 35 11.80 -6.97 4.66
CA ALA A 35 11.25 -6.08 3.63
C ALA A 35 10.32 -5.03 4.26
N ALA A 36 9.47 -5.40 5.19
CA ALA A 36 8.60 -4.46 5.89
C ALA A 36 9.40 -3.41 6.65
N ALA A 37 10.49 -3.81 7.31
CA ALA A 37 11.38 -2.88 7.99
C ALA A 37 12.02 -1.89 7.00
N ALA A 38 12.45 -2.38 5.83
CA ALA A 38 13.03 -1.53 4.79
C ALA A 38 12.02 -0.49 4.28
N ILE A 39 10.75 -0.88 4.12
CA ILE A 39 9.68 0.06 3.74
C ILE A 39 9.51 1.14 4.82
N GLY A 40 9.49 0.75 6.09
CA GLY A 40 9.38 1.71 7.18
C GLY A 40 10.51 2.74 7.17
N ARG A 41 11.75 2.28 6.99
CA ARG A 41 12.90 3.18 6.87
C ARG A 41 12.77 4.12 5.68
N TYR A 42 12.33 3.59 4.53
CA TYR A 42 12.12 4.39 3.34
C TYR A 42 11.10 5.52 3.60
N LEU A 43 9.97 5.19 4.21
CA LEU A 43 8.95 6.18 4.55
C LEU A 43 9.50 7.25 5.49
N ALA A 44 10.26 6.85 6.49
CA ALA A 44 10.85 7.80 7.44
C ALA A 44 11.88 8.71 6.77
N GLU A 45 12.76 8.15 5.95
CA GLU A 45 13.82 8.89 5.28
C GLU A 45 13.30 9.90 4.26
N HIS A 46 12.15 9.61 3.64
CA HIS A 46 11.57 10.46 2.60
C HIS A 46 10.42 11.34 3.09
N GLY A 47 10.20 11.38 4.41
CA GLY A 47 9.14 12.19 4.97
C GLY A 47 7.74 11.79 4.51
N LEU A 48 7.51 10.50 4.33
CA LEU A 48 6.26 9.98 3.79
C LEU A 48 5.39 9.29 4.86
N LYS A 49 5.43 9.79 6.09
CA LYS A 49 4.56 9.26 7.15
C LYS A 49 3.09 9.46 6.75
N PRO A 50 2.27 8.38 6.74
CA PRO A 50 0.84 8.55 6.50
C PRO A 50 0.13 9.17 7.71
N ASP A 51 -0.96 9.91 7.45
CA ASP A 51 -1.83 10.46 8.49
C ASP A 51 -2.84 9.40 8.93
N LEU A 52 -3.20 8.51 8.03
CA LEU A 52 -4.18 7.45 8.26
C LEU A 52 -3.77 6.22 7.47
N VAL A 53 -3.84 5.06 8.12
CA VAL A 53 -3.59 3.77 7.48
C VAL A 53 -4.86 2.95 7.53
N LEU A 54 -5.27 2.44 6.37
CA LEU A 54 -6.35 1.47 6.24
C LEU A 54 -5.70 0.13 5.92
N CYS A 55 -5.89 -0.84 6.78
CA CYS A 55 -5.18 -2.11 6.70
C CYS A 55 -6.15 -3.28 6.64
N SER A 56 -5.88 -4.24 5.76
CA SER A 56 -6.59 -5.51 5.74
C SER A 56 -6.38 -6.23 7.08
N PRO A 57 -7.40 -6.96 7.59
CA PRO A 57 -7.29 -7.66 8.86
C PRO A 57 -6.40 -8.91 8.81
N ALA A 58 -5.94 -9.35 7.63
CA ALA A 58 -5.09 -10.51 7.52
C ALA A 58 -3.79 -10.33 8.33
N ARG A 59 -3.31 -11.41 8.91
CA ARG A 59 -2.11 -11.37 9.75
C ARG A 59 -0.91 -10.78 9.00
N ARG A 60 -0.71 -11.17 7.73
CA ARG A 60 0.42 -10.70 6.93
C ARG A 60 0.39 -9.19 6.64
N THR A 61 -0.79 -8.60 6.44
CA THR A 61 -0.91 -7.16 6.27
C THR A 61 -0.71 -6.43 7.59
N ARG A 62 -1.28 -6.94 8.67
CA ARG A 62 -1.11 -6.34 10.00
C ARG A 62 0.35 -6.33 10.42
N GLN A 63 1.04 -7.45 10.23
CA GLN A 63 2.47 -7.54 10.57
C GLN A 63 3.33 -6.65 9.69
N THR A 64 3.02 -6.55 8.40
CA THR A 64 3.73 -5.64 7.50
C THR A 64 3.70 -4.22 8.03
N TRP A 65 2.50 -3.72 8.35
CA TRP A 65 2.37 -2.36 8.86
C TRP A 65 2.98 -2.20 10.25
N GLU A 66 2.75 -3.15 11.13
CA GLU A 66 3.32 -3.10 12.49
C GLU A 66 4.83 -2.95 12.46
N ILE A 67 5.51 -3.73 11.61
CA ILE A 67 6.97 -3.66 11.50
C ILE A 67 7.40 -2.33 10.85
N ALA A 68 6.77 -1.94 9.75
CA ALA A 68 7.09 -0.68 9.08
C ALA A 68 6.87 0.53 10.01
N ALA A 69 5.82 0.48 10.81
CA ALA A 69 5.46 1.58 11.70
C ALA A 69 6.47 1.81 12.84
N ARG A 70 7.32 0.85 13.14
CA ARG A 70 8.35 1.00 14.18
C ARG A 70 9.33 2.15 13.87
N GLU A 71 9.50 2.47 12.61
CA GLU A 71 10.39 3.55 12.17
C GLU A 71 9.70 4.92 12.13
N LEU A 72 8.41 4.97 12.47
CA LEU A 72 7.59 6.18 12.32
C LEU A 72 6.97 6.58 13.65
N PRO A 73 6.65 7.89 13.84
CA PRO A 73 5.80 8.29 14.95
C PRO A 73 4.44 7.59 14.87
N GLN A 74 3.75 7.50 15.99
CA GLN A 74 2.46 6.84 16.07
C GLN A 74 1.50 7.38 15.00
N THR A 75 0.83 6.47 14.29
CA THR A 75 -0.08 6.78 13.18
C THR A 75 -1.42 6.10 13.42
N LYS A 76 -2.51 6.82 13.10
CA LYS A 76 -3.86 6.26 13.21
C LYS A 76 -4.03 5.13 12.20
N THR A 77 -4.45 3.97 12.68
CA THR A 77 -4.66 2.78 11.84
C THR A 77 -6.06 2.23 12.06
N LYS A 78 -6.74 1.93 10.95
CA LYS A 78 -8.06 1.26 10.97
C LYS A 78 -7.95 -0.06 10.21
N PHE A 79 -8.47 -1.12 10.82
CA PHE A 79 -8.55 -2.43 10.15
C PHE A 79 -9.93 -2.53 9.53
N ILE A 80 -9.97 -2.71 8.21
CA ILE A 80 -11.18 -2.69 7.41
C ILE A 80 -11.36 -4.07 6.79
N ASP A 81 -12.42 -4.79 7.14
CA ASP A 81 -12.64 -6.16 6.69
C ASP A 81 -12.70 -6.28 5.16
N GLU A 82 -13.32 -5.29 4.50
CA GLU A 82 -13.46 -5.28 3.04
C GLU A 82 -12.11 -5.21 2.31
N LEU A 83 -11.03 -4.83 3.00
CA LEU A 83 -9.69 -4.79 2.40
C LEU A 83 -9.05 -6.17 2.27
N TYR A 84 -9.64 -7.19 2.88
CA TYR A 84 -9.26 -8.58 2.61
C TYR A 84 -9.91 -8.97 1.28
N ASP A 85 -9.34 -8.48 0.20
CA ASP A 85 -9.92 -8.52 -1.13
C ASP A 85 -8.86 -8.84 -2.17
N PHE A 86 -9.24 -9.65 -3.15
CA PHE A 86 -8.35 -10.17 -4.21
C PHE A 86 -8.95 -9.93 -5.60
N GLY A 87 -9.77 -8.89 -5.72
CA GLY A 87 -10.48 -8.56 -6.94
C GLY A 87 -9.76 -7.55 -7.83
N ASP A 88 -10.54 -6.71 -8.48
CA ASP A 88 -10.08 -5.76 -9.49
C ASP A 88 -9.73 -4.37 -8.94
N GLY A 89 -9.71 -4.19 -7.65
CA GLY A 89 -9.40 -2.92 -7.01
C GLY A 89 -10.61 -2.05 -6.69
N SER A 90 -11.79 -2.39 -7.20
CA SER A 90 -12.99 -1.57 -6.96
C SER A 90 -13.39 -1.52 -5.50
N THR A 91 -13.26 -2.63 -4.78
CA THR A 91 -13.56 -2.69 -3.35
C THR A 91 -12.59 -1.80 -2.56
N LEU A 92 -11.32 -1.80 -2.94
CA LEU A 92 -10.32 -0.93 -2.32
C LEU A 92 -10.64 0.54 -2.58
N LEU A 93 -11.07 0.88 -3.79
CA LEU A 93 -11.45 2.26 -4.11
C LEU A 93 -12.65 2.71 -3.29
N ASP A 94 -13.64 1.83 -3.12
CA ASP A 94 -14.79 2.12 -2.25
C ASP A 94 -14.34 2.41 -0.81
N ALA A 95 -13.39 1.64 -0.30
CA ALA A 95 -12.86 1.85 1.05
C ALA A 95 -12.16 3.21 1.17
N ILE A 96 -11.40 3.62 0.17
CA ILE A 96 -10.78 4.94 0.11
C ILE A 96 -11.85 6.02 0.20
N ARG A 97 -12.90 5.91 -0.58
CA ARG A 97 -13.99 6.89 -0.61
C ARG A 97 -14.72 7.00 0.72
N ARG A 98 -14.93 5.86 1.39
CA ARG A 98 -15.67 5.82 2.66
C ARG A 98 -14.85 6.20 3.87
N HIS A 99 -13.57 5.87 3.87
CA HIS A 99 -12.75 5.92 5.08
C HIS A 99 -11.57 6.88 5.01
N GLY A 100 -11.27 7.45 3.85
CA GLY A 100 -10.12 8.36 3.68
C GLY A 100 -10.27 9.66 4.47
N ASN A 101 -11.50 10.09 4.68
CA ASN A 101 -11.82 11.31 5.43
C ASN A 101 -11.00 12.51 4.92
N ASP A 102 -10.34 13.22 5.82
CA ASP A 102 -9.54 14.40 5.51
C ASP A 102 -8.04 14.13 5.53
N ALA A 103 -7.63 12.88 5.47
CA ALA A 103 -6.20 12.53 5.47
C ALA A 103 -5.49 13.21 4.30
N GLN A 104 -4.39 13.86 4.58
CA GLN A 104 -3.54 14.45 3.54
C GLN A 104 -2.74 13.34 2.85
N ARG A 105 -2.22 12.40 3.63
CA ARG A 105 -1.51 11.23 3.14
C ARG A 105 -2.15 9.97 3.71
N LEU A 106 -2.80 9.22 2.83
CA LEU A 106 -3.53 8.00 3.15
C LEU A 106 -2.71 6.80 2.69
N MET A 107 -2.63 5.76 3.51
CA MET A 107 -1.99 4.50 3.11
C MET A 107 -2.99 3.35 3.20
N LEU A 108 -2.95 2.46 2.19
CA LEU A 108 -3.60 1.16 2.24
C LEU A 108 -2.54 0.08 2.32
N VAL A 109 -2.78 -0.92 3.17
CA VAL A 109 -1.95 -2.13 3.24
C VAL A 109 -2.84 -3.31 2.88
N THR A 110 -2.64 -3.86 1.68
CA THR A 110 -3.61 -4.75 1.04
C THR A 110 -2.94 -5.87 0.23
N HIS A 111 -3.71 -6.50 -0.65
CA HIS A 111 -3.35 -7.74 -1.34
C HIS A 111 -3.40 -7.57 -2.86
N ASN A 112 -2.61 -8.38 -3.57
CA ASN A 112 -2.75 -8.51 -5.02
C ASN A 112 -3.77 -9.61 -5.36
N PRO A 113 -4.43 -9.51 -6.53
CA PRO A 113 -4.21 -8.50 -7.58
C PRO A 113 -4.84 -7.14 -7.34
N ALA A 114 -5.67 -6.99 -6.31
CA ALA A 114 -6.43 -5.76 -6.07
C ALA A 114 -5.54 -4.51 -5.95
N THR A 115 -4.43 -4.60 -5.23
CA THR A 115 -3.52 -3.46 -5.03
C THR A 115 -2.94 -2.96 -6.35
N GLN A 116 -2.39 -3.86 -7.16
CA GLN A 116 -1.82 -3.52 -8.47
C GLN A 116 -2.89 -2.97 -9.41
N ALA A 117 -4.04 -3.60 -9.45
CA ALA A 117 -5.15 -3.16 -10.31
C ALA A 117 -5.59 -1.75 -9.96
N LEU A 118 -5.72 -1.45 -8.67
CA LEU A 118 -6.09 -0.12 -8.22
C LEU A 118 -5.02 0.91 -8.57
N ALA A 119 -3.75 0.59 -8.33
CA ALA A 119 -2.64 1.50 -8.64
C ALA A 119 -2.65 1.88 -10.12
N LEU A 120 -2.80 0.89 -11.01
CA LEU A 120 -2.85 1.13 -12.45
C LEU A 120 -4.08 1.94 -12.85
N ALA A 121 -5.24 1.66 -12.24
CA ALA A 121 -6.48 2.37 -12.55
C ALA A 121 -6.42 3.84 -12.13
N LEU A 122 -5.83 4.14 -10.99
CA LEU A 122 -5.75 5.50 -10.47
C LEU A 122 -4.70 6.36 -11.17
N ALA A 123 -3.61 5.74 -11.63
CA ALA A 123 -2.48 6.47 -12.21
C ALA A 123 -2.76 6.88 -13.65
N GLY A 124 -3.49 7.98 -13.81
CA GLY A 124 -3.77 8.56 -15.14
C GLY A 124 -2.54 9.20 -15.76
N GLN A 125 -1.61 9.67 -14.95
CA GLN A 125 -0.33 10.24 -15.37
C GLN A 125 0.80 9.46 -14.74
N ALA A 126 1.82 9.13 -15.56
CA ALA A 126 3.01 8.44 -15.08
C ALA A 126 4.09 8.50 -16.14
N GLU A 127 5.34 8.52 -15.70
CA GLU A 127 6.46 8.27 -16.61
C GLU A 127 6.28 6.85 -17.18
N LYS A 128 6.52 6.68 -18.48
CA LYS A 128 6.25 5.40 -19.17
C LYS A 128 7.01 4.23 -18.56
N SER A 129 8.29 4.42 -18.24
CA SER A 129 9.12 3.36 -17.67
C SER A 129 8.63 2.95 -16.28
N LEU A 130 8.21 3.91 -15.48
CA LEU A 130 7.70 3.66 -14.14
C LEU A 130 6.37 2.90 -14.18
N ARG A 131 5.46 3.32 -15.06
CA ARG A 131 4.18 2.62 -15.26
C ARG A 131 4.41 1.19 -15.73
N ARG A 132 5.32 0.99 -16.70
CA ARG A 132 5.64 -0.35 -17.21
C ARG A 132 6.17 -1.25 -16.11
N LYS A 133 7.09 -0.76 -15.31
CA LYS A 133 7.64 -1.50 -14.17
C LYS A 133 6.53 -1.96 -13.21
N MET A 134 5.63 -1.06 -12.85
CA MET A 134 4.51 -1.38 -11.95
C MET A 134 3.51 -2.34 -12.58
N ALA A 135 3.27 -2.22 -13.89
CA ALA A 135 2.37 -3.11 -14.61
C ALA A 135 2.95 -4.51 -14.79
N GLU A 136 4.26 -4.63 -14.96
CA GLU A 136 4.92 -5.93 -15.13
C GLU A 136 4.92 -6.74 -13.84
N LYS A 137 5.20 -6.09 -12.71
CA LYS A 137 5.24 -6.79 -11.43
C LYS A 137 5.05 -5.83 -10.27
N TYR A 138 4.10 -6.15 -9.39
CA TYR A 138 3.90 -5.48 -8.12
C TYR A 138 4.25 -6.49 -7.02
N PRO A 139 5.50 -6.52 -6.57
CA PRO A 139 5.94 -7.58 -5.65
C PRO A 139 5.38 -7.40 -4.24
N THR A 140 5.54 -8.42 -3.40
CA THR A 140 5.26 -8.27 -1.96
C THR A 140 6.11 -7.13 -1.42
N ALA A 141 5.52 -6.32 -0.52
CA ALA A 141 6.08 -5.07 0.00
C ALA A 141 6.38 -4.01 -1.08
N GLY A 142 5.87 -4.17 -2.29
CA GLY A 142 5.89 -3.11 -3.29
C GLY A 142 5.06 -1.93 -2.83
N LEU A 143 5.53 -0.72 -3.12
CA LEU A 143 4.90 0.51 -2.65
C LEU A 143 4.78 1.51 -3.79
N ALA A 144 3.56 1.98 -4.04
CA ALA A 144 3.29 3.06 -5.00
C ALA A 144 2.89 4.32 -4.25
N LEU A 145 3.38 5.47 -4.72
CA LEU A 145 2.95 6.79 -4.24
C LEU A 145 2.25 7.50 -5.38
N ILE A 146 0.99 7.83 -5.16
CA ILE A 146 0.13 8.48 -6.16
C ILE A 146 -0.38 9.79 -5.57
N SER A 147 -0.21 10.88 -6.29
CA SER A 147 -0.69 12.21 -5.91
C SER A 147 -1.98 12.54 -6.63
N PHE A 148 -2.87 13.24 -5.93
CA PHE A 148 -4.15 13.68 -6.46
C PHE A 148 -4.28 15.19 -6.25
N PRO A 149 -5.04 15.90 -7.12
CA PRO A 149 -5.33 17.30 -6.88
C PRO A 149 -6.02 17.50 -5.53
N THR A 150 -5.96 18.72 -5.03
CA THR A 150 -6.71 19.12 -3.83
C THR A 150 -8.19 18.74 -3.97
N GLY A 151 -8.75 18.16 -2.93
CA GLY A 151 -10.13 17.68 -2.92
C GLY A 151 -10.34 16.73 -1.76
N ASN A 152 -11.32 15.84 -1.88
CA ASN A 152 -11.57 14.86 -0.83
C ASN A 152 -11.56 13.44 -1.40
N TRP A 153 -11.30 12.47 -0.52
CA TRP A 153 -11.21 11.07 -0.91
C TRP A 153 -12.52 10.48 -1.41
N ALA A 154 -13.65 11.05 -0.97
CA ALA A 154 -14.98 10.56 -1.41
C ALA A 154 -15.19 10.74 -2.91
N GLU A 155 -14.47 11.65 -3.54
CA GLU A 155 -14.58 11.94 -4.98
C GLU A 155 -13.46 11.32 -5.81
N THR A 156 -12.62 10.49 -5.22
CA THR A 156 -11.52 9.84 -5.92
C THR A 156 -12.03 8.96 -7.06
N ALA A 157 -11.44 9.11 -8.25
CA ALA A 157 -11.86 8.42 -9.45
C ALA A 157 -10.66 7.89 -10.23
N GLU A 158 -10.92 6.89 -11.08
CA GLU A 158 -9.92 6.32 -11.96
C GLU A 158 -9.31 7.39 -12.87
N GLY A 159 -8.02 7.26 -13.15
CA GLY A 159 -7.29 8.16 -14.03
C GLY A 159 -6.98 9.53 -13.44
N GLN A 160 -7.39 9.79 -12.21
CA GLN A 160 -7.25 11.10 -11.59
C GLN A 160 -5.88 11.36 -11.01
N GLY A 161 -5.13 10.31 -10.70
CA GLY A 161 -3.87 10.40 -9.99
C GLY A 161 -2.65 10.49 -10.89
N ARG A 162 -1.54 10.90 -10.28
CA ARG A 162 -0.21 10.90 -10.90
C ARG A 162 0.69 9.97 -10.11
N LEU A 163 1.28 8.98 -10.78
CA LEU A 163 2.22 8.05 -10.15
C LEU A 163 3.56 8.76 -9.96
N ASP A 164 3.91 9.05 -8.71
CA ASP A 164 5.15 9.75 -8.39
C ASP A 164 6.30 8.80 -8.12
N ARG A 165 6.03 7.67 -7.48
CA ARG A 165 7.05 6.68 -7.12
C ARG A 165 6.46 5.29 -7.14
N PHE A 166 7.32 4.33 -7.49
CA PHE A 166 7.03 2.91 -7.30
C PHE A 166 8.33 2.26 -6.89
N VAL A 167 8.39 1.78 -5.65
CA VAL A 167 9.61 1.19 -5.10
C VAL A 167 9.36 -0.24 -4.65
N THR A 168 10.40 -1.05 -4.73
CA THR A 168 10.34 -2.46 -4.35
C THR A 168 11.36 -2.76 -3.26
N PRO A 169 11.13 -3.80 -2.43
CA PRO A 169 12.11 -4.18 -1.42
C PRO A 169 13.48 -4.50 -2.02
N ARG A 170 13.49 -5.14 -3.19
CA ARG A 170 14.75 -5.47 -3.87
C ARG A 170 15.60 -4.23 -4.10
N GLU A 171 14.98 -3.14 -4.54
CA GLU A 171 15.69 -1.87 -4.75
C GLU A 171 16.17 -1.26 -3.44
N LEU A 172 15.32 -1.28 -2.41
CA LEU A 172 15.64 -0.67 -1.13
C LEU A 172 16.73 -1.43 -0.37
N MET A 173 16.83 -2.73 -0.57
CA MET A 173 17.75 -3.60 0.15
C MET A 173 19.03 -3.91 -0.63
N ALA A 174 19.16 -3.42 -1.86
CA ALA A 174 20.31 -3.67 -2.71
C ALA A 174 21.50 -2.75 -2.42
N GLY A 175 21.28 -1.70 -1.66
CA GLY A 175 22.31 -0.73 -1.31
C GLY A 175 23.17 -1.10 -0.08
#